data_5c1fc43b3b9fc054da7c6d318eafb465
#
_entry.id   5c1fc43b3b9fc054da7c6d318eafb465
#
_cell.length_a   1.000
_cell.length_b   1.000
_cell.length_c   1.000
_cell.angle_alpha   90.00
_cell.angle_beta   90.00
_cell.angle_gamma   90.00
#
_symmetry.space_group_name_H-M   'P 1'
#
loop_
_entity.id
_entity.type
_entity.pdbx_description
1 polymer ?
#
loop_
_entity_poly.entity_id
_entity_poly.type
_entity_poly.pdbx_seq_one_letter_code
_entity_poly.pdbx_strand_id
1 'polypeptide(L)'
;MTYAISDIHGCYEEYIKLLEKIEFSDNDTLYILGDICDRGEKPMEIYYDIMARDNVIPLFGNHEHLAYINLRHLIKNNIDKLTKDERLDLIDWLTSGGKPTFSEFISLSKADRMDFMEFLKSFSMYEDITINGKRFVLTHAGLGGFSEDKPLDEYTLHQLIWERADYSKRYFSDPNTFLVTGHTPTANIPNHGRPEAYKANGHIAIDCGCASGGRLCAYCFETDSEFYVDKIN
;
A
#
# COMPACT_ATOMS: atom_id res chain seq x y z
N MET A 1 7.67 11.06 15.22
CA MET A 1 7.03 11.63 14.00
C MET A 1 6.07 10.60 13.42
N THR A 2 5.15 11.03 12.57
CA THR A 2 4.18 10.15 11.87
C THR A 2 4.42 10.24 10.37
N TYR A 3 4.62 9.10 9.74
CA TYR A 3 4.94 9.00 8.31
C TYR A 3 3.90 8.15 7.57
N ALA A 4 3.77 8.39 6.27
CA ALA A 4 3.11 7.48 5.35
C ALA A 4 4.03 7.15 4.17
N ILE A 5 4.02 5.88 3.74
CA ILE A 5 4.63 5.38 2.50
C ILE A 5 3.59 4.56 1.73
N SER A 6 3.84 4.25 0.47
CA SER A 6 2.91 3.46 -0.34
C SER A 6 3.61 2.73 -1.47
N ASP A 7 2.97 1.66 -1.99
CA ASP A 7 3.34 1.00 -3.24
C ASP A 7 4.83 0.58 -3.28
N ILE A 8 5.28 -0.09 -2.20
CA ILE A 8 6.65 -0.56 -2.05
C ILE A 8 6.95 -1.66 -3.07
N HIS A 9 5.97 -2.54 -3.32
CA HIS A 9 6.05 -3.59 -4.33
C HIS A 9 7.36 -4.38 -4.30
N GLY A 10 7.70 -4.97 -3.16
CA GLY A 10 8.87 -5.83 -3.02
C GLY A 10 10.22 -5.13 -3.18
N CYS A 11 10.27 -3.80 -3.20
CA CYS A 11 11.48 -2.99 -3.28
C CYS A 11 12.10 -2.84 -1.87
N TYR A 12 12.63 -3.92 -1.34
CA TYR A 12 13.13 -3.99 0.03
C TYR A 12 14.30 -3.06 0.31
N GLU A 13 15.25 -2.95 -0.60
CA GLU A 13 16.42 -2.09 -0.43
C GLU A 13 16.04 -0.62 -0.35
N GLU A 14 15.08 -0.20 -1.17
CA GLU A 14 14.54 1.16 -1.16
C GLU A 14 13.77 1.43 0.15
N TYR A 15 13.00 0.44 0.61
CA TYR A 15 12.27 0.51 1.88
C TYR A 15 13.24 0.71 3.06
N ILE A 16 14.26 -0.12 3.20
CA ILE A 16 15.25 0.01 4.28
C ILE A 16 15.99 1.35 4.20
N LYS A 17 16.44 1.76 3.01
CA LYS A 17 17.10 3.06 2.84
C LYS A 17 16.19 4.24 3.16
N LEU A 18 14.90 4.11 2.92
CA LEU A 18 13.94 5.15 3.27
C LEU A 18 13.79 5.26 4.78
N LEU A 19 13.67 4.13 5.50
CA LEU A 19 13.65 4.10 6.96
C LEU A 19 14.92 4.70 7.57
N GLU A 20 16.10 4.37 7.03
CA GLU A 20 17.37 4.98 7.44
C GLU A 20 17.37 6.50 7.19
N LYS A 21 16.89 6.94 6.03
CA LYS A 21 16.87 8.35 5.64
C LYS A 21 15.99 9.22 6.53
N ILE A 22 14.85 8.68 7.00
CA ILE A 22 13.95 9.37 7.92
C ILE A 22 14.33 9.14 9.39
N GLU A 23 15.42 8.40 9.64
CA GLU A 23 15.88 8.01 10.99
C GLU A 23 14.75 7.37 11.82
N PHE A 24 13.95 6.49 11.14
CA PHE A 24 12.77 5.86 11.73
C PHE A 24 13.11 5.08 13.00
N SER A 25 12.39 5.33 14.07
CA SER A 25 12.63 4.77 15.41
C SER A 25 11.34 4.28 16.07
N ASP A 26 11.46 3.62 17.22
CA ASP A 26 10.32 3.12 18.01
C ASP A 26 9.38 4.25 18.51
N ASN A 27 9.83 5.50 18.49
CA ASN A 27 9.01 6.66 18.85
C ASN A 27 8.20 7.25 17.70
N ASP A 28 8.36 6.71 16.50
CA ASP A 28 7.67 7.16 15.30
C ASP A 28 6.51 6.21 14.96
N THR A 29 5.62 6.63 14.08
CA THR A 29 4.57 5.77 13.52
C THR A 29 4.69 5.81 12.00
N LEU A 30 4.61 4.64 11.37
CA LEU A 30 4.62 4.50 9.92
C LEU A 30 3.33 3.83 9.43
N TYR A 31 2.58 4.54 8.59
CA TYR A 31 1.48 3.97 7.82
C TYR A 31 1.98 3.52 6.44
N ILE A 32 1.65 2.28 6.04
CA ILE A 32 1.94 1.79 4.68
C ILE A 32 0.60 1.66 3.96
N LEU A 33 0.38 2.49 2.94
CA LEU A 33 -0.92 2.59 2.27
C LEU A 33 -1.16 1.46 1.24
N GLY A 34 -0.71 0.24 1.55
CA GLY A 34 -0.90 -0.94 0.72
C GLY A 34 0.14 -1.11 -0.39
N ASP A 35 -0.06 -2.17 -1.18
CA ASP A 35 0.79 -2.60 -2.29
C ASP A 35 2.26 -2.82 -1.86
N ILE A 36 2.42 -3.61 -0.80
CA ILE A 36 3.71 -4.03 -0.26
C ILE A 36 4.31 -5.13 -1.14
N CYS A 37 3.47 -6.07 -1.57
CA CYS A 37 3.86 -7.23 -2.36
C CYS A 37 3.88 -6.99 -3.88
N ASP A 38 4.31 -8.02 -4.61
CA ASP A 38 4.37 -8.12 -6.06
C ASP A 38 5.43 -7.23 -6.72
N ARG A 39 5.72 -7.50 -7.99
CA ARG A 39 6.65 -6.77 -8.90
C ARG A 39 8.11 -6.87 -8.50
N GLY A 40 8.51 -6.35 -7.36
CA GLY A 40 9.90 -6.38 -6.87
C GLY A 40 10.29 -7.73 -6.29
N GLU A 41 11.56 -7.90 -5.99
CA GLU A 41 12.17 -9.22 -5.78
C GLU A 41 12.01 -9.77 -4.35
N LYS A 42 11.77 -8.92 -3.34
CA LYS A 42 11.86 -9.30 -1.92
C LYS A 42 10.62 -8.87 -1.10
N PRO A 43 9.42 -9.29 -1.49
CA PRO A 43 8.23 -8.92 -0.72
C PRO A 43 8.22 -9.53 0.68
N MET A 44 8.69 -10.77 0.90
CA MET A 44 8.62 -11.41 2.21
C MET A 44 9.57 -10.77 3.23
N GLU A 45 10.73 -10.27 2.81
CA GLU A 45 11.64 -9.53 3.68
C GLU A 45 10.97 -8.26 4.25
N ILE A 46 10.16 -7.57 3.44
CA ILE A 46 9.39 -6.40 3.89
C ILE A 46 8.34 -6.84 4.91
N TYR A 47 7.60 -7.91 4.63
CA TYR A 47 6.59 -8.41 5.56
C TYR A 47 7.20 -8.85 6.90
N TYR A 48 8.35 -9.53 6.89
CA TYR A 48 9.03 -9.91 8.12
C TYR A 48 9.50 -8.70 8.92
N ASP A 49 10.01 -7.66 8.26
CA ASP A 49 10.38 -6.41 8.95
C ASP A 49 9.16 -5.74 9.57
N ILE A 50 8.05 -5.64 8.84
CA ILE A 50 6.80 -5.04 9.34
C ILE A 50 6.22 -5.85 10.52
N MET A 51 6.19 -7.19 10.42
CA MET A 51 5.71 -8.07 11.49
C MET A 51 6.52 -7.94 12.78
N ALA A 52 7.78 -7.52 12.69
CA ALA A 52 8.66 -7.31 13.83
C ALA A 52 8.51 -5.93 14.49
N ARG A 53 7.62 -5.04 13.95
CA ARG A 53 7.48 -3.66 14.41
C ARG A 53 6.06 -3.36 14.86
N ASP A 54 5.88 -2.99 16.11
CA ASP A 54 4.56 -2.61 16.67
C ASP A 54 4.08 -1.22 16.22
N ASN A 55 4.97 -0.41 15.64
CA ASN A 55 4.73 0.97 15.25
C ASN A 55 4.60 1.17 13.72
N VAL A 56 4.47 0.07 12.97
CA VAL A 56 4.17 0.07 11.54
C VAL A 56 2.75 -0.46 11.31
N ILE A 57 1.91 0.32 10.67
CA ILE A 57 0.49 0.05 10.45
C ILE A 57 0.24 -0.10 8.94
N PRO A 58 0.17 -1.34 8.43
CA PRO A 58 -0.12 -1.57 7.02
C PRO A 58 -1.62 -1.48 6.72
N LEU A 59 -1.95 -0.81 5.61
CA LEU A 59 -3.27 -0.84 5.00
C LEU A 59 -3.30 -1.89 3.88
N PHE A 60 -4.51 -2.35 3.60
CA PHE A 60 -4.76 -3.34 2.55
C PHE A 60 -4.80 -2.67 1.17
N GLY A 61 -3.92 -3.09 0.26
CA GLY A 61 -3.91 -2.66 -1.13
C GLY A 61 -4.57 -3.67 -2.06
N ASN A 62 -4.71 -3.33 -3.32
CA ASN A 62 -5.27 -4.25 -4.30
C ASN A 62 -4.34 -5.43 -4.59
N HIS A 63 -3.02 -5.28 -4.48
CA HIS A 63 -2.07 -6.38 -4.62
C HIS A 63 -2.12 -7.33 -3.42
N GLU A 64 -2.29 -6.86 -2.19
CA GLU A 64 -2.58 -7.71 -1.04
C GLU A 64 -3.89 -8.50 -1.22
N HIS A 65 -4.93 -7.86 -1.78
CA HIS A 65 -6.18 -8.56 -2.09
C HIS A 65 -5.98 -9.67 -3.11
N LEU A 66 -5.28 -9.40 -4.22
CA LEU A 66 -4.95 -10.41 -5.24
C LEU A 66 -4.10 -11.55 -4.66
N ALA A 67 -3.08 -11.22 -3.85
CA ALA A 67 -2.27 -12.21 -3.17
C ALA A 67 -3.13 -13.07 -2.23
N TYR A 68 -3.98 -12.46 -1.41
CA TYR A 68 -4.84 -13.15 -0.45
C TYR A 68 -5.79 -14.14 -1.11
N ILE A 69 -6.54 -13.73 -2.15
CA ILE A 69 -7.52 -14.60 -2.81
C ILE A 69 -6.86 -15.77 -3.55
N ASN A 70 -5.63 -15.62 -4.04
CA ASN A 70 -4.89 -16.66 -4.74
C ASN A 70 -4.13 -17.59 -3.78
N LEU A 71 -3.42 -17.03 -2.80
CA LEU A 71 -2.56 -17.81 -1.90
C LEU A 71 -3.33 -18.63 -0.87
N ARG A 72 -4.53 -18.22 -0.45
CA ARG A 72 -5.37 -18.98 0.51
C ARG A 72 -5.60 -20.43 0.07
N HIS A 73 -5.69 -20.69 -1.24
CA HIS A 73 -5.84 -22.02 -1.81
C HIS A 73 -4.55 -22.85 -1.77
N LEU A 74 -3.40 -22.18 -1.62
CA LEU A 74 -2.07 -22.78 -1.71
C LEU A 74 -1.42 -23.04 -0.34
N ILE A 75 -2.07 -22.72 0.76
CA ILE A 75 -1.57 -23.00 2.13
C ILE A 75 -1.17 -24.50 2.28
N LYS A 76 -1.88 -25.40 1.61
CA LYS A 76 -1.65 -26.86 1.65
C LYS A 76 -0.91 -27.40 0.44
N ASN A 77 -0.30 -26.57 -0.41
CA ASN A 77 0.35 -26.98 -1.67
C ASN A 77 -0.57 -27.76 -2.64
N ASN A 78 -1.82 -27.39 -2.74
CA ASN A 78 -2.80 -28.11 -3.55
C ASN A 78 -3.06 -27.44 -4.92
N ILE A 79 -2.01 -26.99 -5.64
CA ILE A 79 -2.15 -26.38 -6.98
C ILE A 79 -2.96 -27.26 -7.92
N ASP A 80 -2.76 -28.59 -7.86
CA ASP A 80 -3.50 -29.53 -8.72
C ASP A 80 -4.99 -29.60 -8.42
N LYS A 81 -5.43 -29.11 -7.26
CA LYS A 81 -6.82 -29.11 -6.84
C LYS A 81 -7.56 -27.82 -7.15
N LEU A 82 -6.88 -26.83 -7.69
CA LEU A 82 -7.51 -25.57 -8.11
C LEU A 82 -8.53 -25.86 -9.23
N THR A 83 -9.69 -25.23 -9.11
CA THR A 83 -10.70 -25.18 -10.17
C THR A 83 -10.16 -24.46 -11.40
N LYS A 84 -10.90 -24.53 -12.51
CA LYS A 84 -10.50 -23.81 -13.73
C LYS A 84 -10.44 -22.30 -13.49
N ASP A 85 -11.41 -21.74 -12.79
CA ASP A 85 -11.50 -20.28 -12.54
C ASP A 85 -10.39 -19.85 -11.58
N GLU A 86 -10.13 -20.58 -10.48
CA GLU A 86 -9.01 -20.31 -9.58
C GLU A 86 -7.65 -20.36 -10.26
N ARG A 87 -7.48 -21.22 -11.29
CA ARG A 87 -6.25 -21.25 -12.09
C ARG A 87 -6.13 -20.06 -13.00
N LEU A 88 -7.24 -19.57 -13.57
CA LEU A 88 -7.23 -18.34 -14.38
C LEU A 88 -6.91 -17.13 -13.52
N ASP A 89 -7.55 -16.97 -12.36
CA ASP A 89 -7.26 -15.91 -11.41
C ASP A 89 -5.78 -15.91 -10.98
N LEU A 90 -5.24 -17.08 -10.70
CA LEU A 90 -3.81 -17.24 -10.37
C LEU A 90 -2.91 -16.81 -11.53
N ILE A 91 -3.21 -17.21 -12.78
CA ILE A 91 -2.43 -16.81 -13.95
C ILE A 91 -2.49 -15.29 -14.15
N ASP A 92 -3.68 -14.70 -14.02
CA ASP A 92 -3.87 -13.26 -14.17
C ASP A 92 -3.08 -12.49 -13.11
N TRP A 93 -3.11 -12.91 -11.84
CA TRP A 93 -2.29 -12.32 -10.79
C TRP A 93 -0.79 -12.47 -11.06
N LEU A 94 -0.32 -13.69 -11.42
CA LEU A 94 1.09 -13.93 -11.73
C LEU A 94 1.60 -13.06 -12.90
N THR A 95 0.76 -12.81 -13.90
CA THR A 95 1.10 -11.96 -15.05
C THR A 95 1.03 -10.46 -14.72
N SER A 96 0.26 -10.10 -13.70
CA SER A 96 0.13 -8.73 -13.19
C SER A 96 1.24 -8.32 -12.20
N GLY A 97 2.21 -9.22 -11.94
CA GLY A 97 3.35 -8.95 -11.07
C GLY A 97 3.47 -9.86 -9.86
N GLY A 98 2.54 -10.79 -9.63
CA GLY A 98 2.51 -11.65 -8.45
C GLY A 98 3.59 -12.74 -8.37
N LYS A 99 4.40 -12.93 -9.42
CA LYS A 99 5.40 -14.01 -9.47
C LYS A 99 6.39 -14.02 -8.30
N PRO A 100 7.01 -12.90 -7.89
CA PRO A 100 7.93 -12.90 -6.75
C PRO A 100 7.23 -13.33 -5.47
N THR A 101 6.09 -12.72 -5.14
CA THR A 101 5.29 -13.06 -3.96
C THR A 101 4.89 -14.53 -3.94
N PHE A 102 4.41 -15.04 -5.07
CA PHE A 102 4.06 -16.47 -5.21
C PHE A 102 5.27 -17.36 -4.98
N SER A 103 6.42 -17.08 -5.61
CA SER A 103 7.63 -17.90 -5.53
C SER A 103 8.17 -17.99 -4.10
N GLU A 104 8.20 -16.85 -3.39
CA GLU A 104 8.61 -16.82 -2.00
C GLU A 104 7.60 -17.55 -1.11
N PHE A 105 6.29 -17.27 -1.27
CA PHE A 105 5.25 -17.93 -0.48
C PHE A 105 5.27 -19.44 -0.59
N ILE A 106 5.43 -20.03 -1.79
CA ILE A 106 5.47 -21.50 -1.95
C ILE A 106 6.74 -22.11 -1.35
N SER A 107 7.80 -21.35 -1.14
CA SER A 107 9.03 -21.80 -0.47
C SER A 107 8.90 -21.85 1.06
N LEU A 108 7.92 -21.13 1.64
CA LEU A 108 7.68 -21.08 3.07
C LEU A 108 7.19 -22.43 3.61
N SER A 109 7.45 -22.68 4.90
CA SER A 109 6.79 -23.76 5.61
C SER A 109 5.28 -23.55 5.67
N LYS A 110 4.51 -24.61 5.93
CA LYS A 110 3.06 -24.47 6.09
C LYS A 110 2.69 -23.53 7.24
N ALA A 111 3.45 -23.53 8.32
CA ALA A 111 3.22 -22.65 9.47
C ALA A 111 3.41 -21.19 9.06
N ASP A 112 4.54 -20.87 8.43
CA ASP A 112 4.86 -19.49 7.99
C ASP A 112 3.84 -18.98 6.94
N ARG A 113 3.33 -19.87 6.05
CA ARG A 113 2.24 -19.49 5.13
C ARG A 113 0.97 -19.13 5.88
N MET A 114 0.63 -19.87 6.93
CA MET A 114 -0.54 -19.57 7.75
C MET A 114 -0.36 -18.24 8.48
N ASP A 115 0.80 -18.01 9.07
CA ASP A 115 1.12 -16.77 9.79
C ASP A 115 1.08 -15.56 8.84
N PHE A 116 1.65 -15.68 7.64
CA PHE A 116 1.55 -14.66 6.60
C PHE A 116 0.10 -14.35 6.21
N MET A 117 -0.73 -15.37 6.01
CA MET A 117 -2.14 -15.17 5.65
C MET A 117 -2.96 -14.54 6.77
N GLU A 118 -2.67 -14.87 8.05
CA GLU A 118 -3.30 -14.21 9.19
C GLU A 118 -2.83 -12.76 9.33
N PHE A 119 -1.55 -12.50 9.06
CA PHE A 119 -1.01 -11.15 9.07
C PHE A 119 -1.69 -10.25 8.01
N LEU A 120 -1.86 -10.73 6.77
CA LEU A 120 -2.61 -9.98 5.76
C LEU A 120 -4.05 -9.62 6.20
N LYS A 121 -4.71 -10.49 6.97
CA LYS A 121 -6.06 -10.20 7.50
C LYS A 121 -6.09 -9.11 8.57
N SER A 122 -4.96 -8.85 9.21
CA SER A 122 -4.85 -7.81 10.24
C SER A 122 -4.71 -6.40 9.68
N PHE A 123 -4.52 -6.26 8.36
CA PHE A 123 -4.34 -4.96 7.73
C PHE A 123 -5.61 -4.12 7.79
N SER A 124 -5.45 -2.85 8.10
CA SER A 124 -6.54 -1.88 8.09
C SER A 124 -7.00 -1.59 6.66
N MET A 125 -8.29 -1.33 6.49
CA MET A 125 -8.84 -0.90 5.19
C MET A 125 -8.66 0.59 4.95
N TYR A 126 -8.65 1.37 5.99
CA TYR A 126 -8.38 2.80 6.03
C TYR A 126 -7.89 3.21 7.41
N GLU A 127 -7.32 4.39 7.52
CA GLU A 127 -7.02 5.03 8.79
C GLU A 127 -7.56 6.47 8.78
N ASP A 128 -7.96 6.97 9.93
CA ASP A 128 -8.48 8.32 10.12
C ASP A 128 -7.76 8.96 11.30
N ILE A 129 -6.78 9.80 11.01
CA ILE A 129 -5.86 10.34 12.01
C ILE A 129 -5.93 11.86 12.06
N THR A 130 -5.64 12.41 13.23
CA THR A 130 -5.54 13.86 13.42
C THR A 130 -4.17 14.24 13.97
N ILE A 131 -3.45 15.07 13.24
CA ILE A 131 -2.11 15.53 13.58
C ILE A 131 -2.06 17.06 13.45
N ASN A 132 -1.62 17.74 14.50
CA ASN A 132 -1.53 19.21 14.55
C ASN A 132 -2.84 19.93 14.13
N GLY A 133 -4.00 19.36 14.49
CA GLY A 133 -5.32 19.92 14.15
C GLY A 133 -5.76 19.72 12.69
N LYS A 134 -5.01 18.98 11.90
CA LYS A 134 -5.40 18.54 10.55
C LYS A 134 -5.83 17.07 10.59
N ARG A 135 -6.93 16.74 9.91
CA ARG A 135 -7.43 15.37 9.75
C ARG A 135 -6.91 14.79 8.44
N PHE A 136 -6.44 13.56 8.49
CA PHE A 136 -5.97 12.81 7.33
C PHE A 136 -6.73 11.49 7.25
N VAL A 137 -7.44 11.28 6.16
CA VAL A 137 -8.08 10.02 5.82
C VAL A 137 -7.15 9.26 4.88
N LEU A 138 -6.60 8.15 5.35
CA LEU A 138 -5.63 7.32 4.64
C LEU A 138 -6.35 6.14 4.02
N THR A 139 -6.22 5.96 2.71
CA THR A 139 -6.74 4.79 1.98
C THR A 139 -5.72 4.37 0.93
N HIS A 140 -5.84 3.15 0.40
CA HIS A 140 -4.93 2.75 -0.68
C HIS A 140 -5.22 3.52 -1.98
N ALA A 141 -6.42 3.39 -2.56
CA ALA A 141 -6.71 3.97 -3.88
C ALA A 141 -7.53 5.26 -3.85
N GLY A 142 -8.51 5.34 -2.95
CA GLY A 142 -9.40 6.50 -2.87
C GLY A 142 -10.65 6.21 -2.06
N LEU A 143 -11.67 7.05 -2.26
CA LEU A 143 -13.02 6.90 -1.71
C LEU A 143 -14.00 6.81 -2.88
N GLY A 144 -14.14 5.63 -3.46
CA GLY A 144 -15.01 5.41 -4.61
C GLY A 144 -16.48 5.72 -4.29
N GLY A 145 -17.14 6.45 -5.20
CA GLY A 145 -18.51 6.89 -4.95
C GLY A 145 -18.62 7.82 -3.74
N PHE A 146 -17.65 8.72 -3.54
CA PHE A 146 -17.55 9.60 -2.39
C PHE A 146 -18.83 10.41 -2.12
N SER A 147 -19.24 10.40 -0.86
CA SER A 147 -20.18 11.35 -0.27
C SER A 147 -19.63 11.78 1.09
N GLU A 148 -19.66 13.08 1.40
CA GLU A 148 -19.11 13.62 2.64
C GLU A 148 -19.84 13.11 3.89
N ASP A 149 -21.12 12.77 3.75
CA ASP A 149 -21.97 12.25 4.84
C ASP A 149 -21.84 10.72 5.00
N LYS A 150 -21.13 10.04 4.09
CA LYS A 150 -20.95 8.59 4.15
C LYS A 150 -19.88 8.22 5.16
N PRO A 151 -20.19 7.44 6.23
CA PRO A 151 -19.20 6.92 7.16
C PRO A 151 -18.12 6.09 6.45
N LEU A 152 -16.88 6.15 6.95
CA LEU A 152 -15.75 5.44 6.31
C LEU A 152 -15.91 3.91 6.36
N ASP A 153 -16.53 3.38 7.38
CA ASP A 153 -16.82 1.95 7.55
C ASP A 153 -17.94 1.41 6.63
N GLU A 154 -18.65 2.28 5.92
CA GLU A 154 -19.62 1.91 4.90
C GLU A 154 -19.04 1.78 3.49
N TYR A 155 -17.75 2.16 3.30
CA TYR A 155 -17.09 1.96 2.01
C TYR A 155 -16.73 0.49 1.82
N THR A 156 -17.02 -0.04 0.63
CA THR A 156 -16.63 -1.40 0.27
C THR A 156 -15.13 -1.51 0.05
N LEU A 157 -14.59 -2.72 0.20
CA LEU A 157 -13.20 -3.00 -0.13
C LEU A 157 -12.82 -2.47 -1.53
N HIS A 158 -13.66 -2.74 -2.55
CA HIS A 158 -13.42 -2.27 -3.91
C HIS A 158 -13.29 -0.75 -4.01
N GLN A 159 -14.13 0.00 -3.30
CA GLN A 159 -14.11 1.47 -3.29
C GLN A 159 -12.83 2.04 -2.66
N LEU A 160 -12.23 1.32 -1.72
CA LEU A 160 -11.03 1.77 -0.99
C LEU A 160 -9.73 1.39 -1.68
N ILE A 161 -9.69 0.23 -2.38
CA ILE A 161 -8.43 -0.32 -2.91
C ILE A 161 -8.33 -0.38 -4.44
N TRP A 162 -9.42 -0.11 -5.20
CA TRP A 162 -9.42 -0.16 -6.66
C TRP A 162 -9.85 1.15 -7.31
N GLU A 163 -10.87 1.82 -6.75
CA GLU A 163 -11.43 3.02 -7.36
C GLU A 163 -10.50 4.21 -7.13
N ARG A 164 -9.87 4.66 -8.22
CA ARG A 164 -8.90 5.77 -8.19
C ARG A 164 -9.57 7.07 -7.78
N ALA A 165 -8.86 7.86 -7.00
CA ALA A 165 -9.29 9.19 -6.62
C ALA A 165 -9.37 10.13 -7.84
N ASP A 166 -10.33 11.07 -7.82
CA ASP A 166 -10.41 12.18 -8.76
C ASP A 166 -9.57 13.35 -8.24
N TYR A 167 -8.37 13.49 -8.75
CA TYR A 167 -7.40 14.50 -8.32
C TYR A 167 -7.81 15.95 -8.66
N SER A 168 -8.83 16.13 -9.54
CA SER A 168 -9.38 17.44 -9.89
C SER A 168 -10.32 18.00 -8.83
N LYS A 169 -10.80 17.17 -7.91
CA LYS A 169 -11.80 17.51 -6.89
C LYS A 169 -11.18 17.63 -5.50
N ARG A 170 -11.79 18.48 -4.70
CA ARG A 170 -11.66 18.42 -3.25
C ARG A 170 -12.73 17.48 -2.68
N TYR A 171 -12.32 16.51 -1.88
CA TYR A 171 -13.24 15.54 -1.29
C TYR A 171 -13.98 16.13 -0.08
N PHE A 172 -13.28 16.70 0.87
CA PHE A 172 -13.87 17.22 2.10
C PHE A 172 -14.06 18.74 2.05
N SER A 173 -15.19 19.22 2.55
CA SER A 173 -15.49 20.66 2.62
C SER A 173 -14.60 21.37 3.63
N ASP A 174 -14.22 20.69 4.73
CA ASP A 174 -13.25 21.22 5.70
C ASP A 174 -11.86 21.38 5.08
N PRO A 175 -11.29 22.59 5.07
CA PRO A 175 -9.96 22.87 4.50
C PRO A 175 -8.82 22.16 5.23
N ASN A 176 -9.03 21.70 6.46
CA ASN A 176 -8.05 21.00 7.26
C ASN A 176 -8.17 19.46 7.17
N THR A 177 -9.06 18.95 6.31
CA THR A 177 -9.23 17.53 6.06
C THR A 177 -8.64 17.15 4.71
N PHE A 178 -7.79 16.11 4.70
CA PHE A 178 -7.03 15.64 3.55
C PHE A 178 -7.31 14.17 3.28
N LEU A 179 -7.40 13.80 2.00
CA LEU A 179 -7.35 12.40 1.55
C LEU A 179 -5.90 12.05 1.20
N VAL A 180 -5.38 10.96 1.76
CA VAL A 180 -4.00 10.48 1.50
C VAL A 180 -4.07 9.13 0.80
N THR A 181 -3.42 8.99 -0.36
CA THR A 181 -3.52 7.78 -1.19
C THR A 181 -2.20 7.34 -1.81
N GLY A 182 -2.15 6.04 -2.17
CA GLY A 182 -1.19 5.42 -3.08
C GLY A 182 -1.82 5.06 -4.44
N HIS A 183 -1.56 3.83 -4.92
CA HIS A 183 -2.21 3.13 -6.03
C HIS A 183 -2.08 3.78 -7.42
N THR A 184 -2.15 5.08 -7.50
CA THR A 184 -2.01 5.80 -8.77
C THR A 184 -0.64 6.44 -8.81
N PRO A 185 0.29 5.93 -9.63
CA PRO A 185 1.59 6.57 -9.78
C PRO A 185 1.42 8.06 -10.06
N THR A 186 2.03 8.89 -9.23
CA THR A 186 1.87 10.35 -9.28
C THR A 186 2.28 10.93 -10.63
N ALA A 187 3.23 10.28 -11.31
CA ALA A 187 3.60 10.64 -12.68
C ALA A 187 2.44 10.51 -13.69
N ASN A 188 1.41 9.72 -13.38
CA ASN A 188 0.22 9.53 -14.20
C ASN A 188 -0.92 10.50 -13.84
N ILE A 189 -0.77 11.30 -12.77
CA ILE A 189 -1.78 12.31 -12.42
C ILE A 189 -1.75 13.44 -13.46
N PRO A 190 -2.91 13.81 -14.03
CA PRO A 190 -2.98 14.88 -15.02
C PRO A 190 -2.33 16.18 -14.54
N ASN A 191 -1.50 16.79 -15.38
CA ASN A 191 -0.77 18.03 -15.14
C ASN A 191 0.30 17.97 -14.03
N HIS A 192 0.55 16.78 -13.43
CA HIS A 192 1.67 16.58 -12.50
C HIS A 192 2.90 15.99 -13.23
N GLY A 193 2.79 14.78 -13.76
CA GLY A 193 3.77 14.17 -14.66
C GLY A 193 5.13 13.85 -14.04
N ARG A 194 5.25 13.81 -12.70
CA ARG A 194 6.51 13.60 -11.96
C ARG A 194 6.37 12.50 -10.91
N PRO A 195 7.43 11.71 -10.66
CA PRO A 195 7.47 10.71 -9.59
C PRO A 195 7.77 11.39 -8.23
N GLU A 196 6.96 12.34 -7.85
CA GLU A 196 7.03 13.11 -6.60
C GLU A 196 5.63 13.16 -5.99
N ALA A 197 5.52 13.37 -4.68
CA ALA A 197 4.22 13.48 -4.03
C ALA A 197 3.34 14.57 -4.67
N TYR A 198 2.09 14.25 -4.90
CA TYR A 198 1.11 15.22 -5.40
C TYR A 198 0.36 15.84 -4.23
N LYS A 199 0.32 17.16 -4.15
CA LYS A 199 -0.42 17.89 -3.10
C LYS A 199 -1.25 19.00 -3.73
N ALA A 200 -2.54 18.75 -3.92
CA ALA A 200 -3.51 19.76 -4.36
C ALA A 200 -4.93 19.32 -3.99
N ASN A 201 -5.85 20.26 -3.96
CA ASN A 201 -7.29 20.01 -3.74
C ASN A 201 -7.60 19.22 -2.44
N GLY A 202 -6.79 19.37 -1.37
CA GLY A 202 -6.96 18.58 -0.15
C GLY A 202 -6.62 17.09 -0.34
N HIS A 203 -5.82 16.76 -1.35
CA HIS A 203 -5.35 15.43 -1.64
C HIS A 203 -3.82 15.36 -1.55
N ILE A 204 -3.31 14.28 -0.97
CA ILE A 204 -1.89 13.95 -0.89
C ILE A 204 -1.74 12.54 -1.48
N ALA A 205 -1.14 12.42 -2.68
CA ALA A 205 -0.84 11.13 -3.28
C ALA A 205 0.66 10.88 -3.24
N ILE A 206 1.06 9.66 -2.80
CA ILE A 206 2.45 9.34 -2.47
C ILE A 206 2.99 8.09 -3.19
N ASP A 207 2.23 7.47 -4.10
CA ASP A 207 2.78 6.44 -5.00
C ASP A 207 3.68 7.11 -6.05
N CYS A 208 4.96 7.15 -5.79
CA CYS A 208 5.94 7.72 -6.71
C CYS A 208 6.54 6.70 -7.67
N GLY A 209 5.92 5.52 -7.83
CA GLY A 209 6.23 4.53 -8.86
C GLY A 209 7.52 3.76 -8.62
N CYS A 210 7.88 3.43 -7.37
CA CYS A 210 9.15 2.79 -7.02
C CYS A 210 9.45 1.56 -7.89
N ALA A 211 8.53 0.60 -7.97
CA ALA A 211 8.72 -0.63 -8.75
C ALA A 211 8.73 -0.41 -10.28
N SER A 212 8.40 0.78 -10.74
CA SER A 212 8.36 1.15 -12.17
C SER A 212 9.50 2.09 -12.58
N GLY A 213 10.58 2.14 -11.80
CA GLY A 213 11.74 2.98 -12.07
C GLY A 213 11.62 4.42 -11.55
N GLY A 214 10.58 4.72 -10.76
CA GLY A 214 10.43 5.97 -10.05
C GLY A 214 11.17 5.97 -8.71
N ARG A 215 10.52 6.38 -7.64
CA ARG A 215 11.11 6.49 -6.30
C ARG A 215 10.13 6.03 -5.22
N LEU A 216 10.63 5.67 -4.05
CA LEU A 216 9.82 5.48 -2.85
C LEU A 216 9.76 6.81 -2.09
N CYS A 217 8.55 7.19 -1.67
CA CYS A 217 8.30 8.45 -0.96
C CYS A 217 7.84 8.14 0.47
N ALA A 218 8.41 8.84 1.47
CA ALA A 218 7.82 8.98 2.79
C ALA A 218 7.30 10.42 2.96
N TYR A 219 6.05 10.55 3.37
CA TYR A 219 5.43 11.81 3.73
C TYR A 219 5.36 11.93 5.26
N CYS A 220 5.87 13.03 5.82
CA CYS A 220 5.81 13.35 7.25
C CYS A 220 4.65 14.31 7.53
N PHE A 221 3.69 13.89 8.35
CA PHE A 221 2.47 14.65 8.61
C PHE A 221 2.71 15.91 9.47
N GLU A 222 3.62 15.85 10.42
CA GLU A 222 3.88 16.97 11.34
C GLU A 222 4.56 18.14 10.66
N THR A 223 5.44 17.87 9.71
CA THR A 223 6.28 18.88 9.04
C THR A 223 5.85 19.18 7.61
N ASP A 224 4.89 18.44 7.06
CA ASP A 224 4.45 18.50 5.66
C ASP A 224 5.63 18.31 4.66
N SER A 225 6.58 17.44 5.03
CA SER A 225 7.81 17.19 4.27
C SER A 225 7.79 15.83 3.60
N GLU A 226 8.46 15.73 2.45
CA GLU A 226 8.64 14.49 1.72
C GLU A 226 10.11 14.05 1.72
N PHE A 227 10.32 12.75 1.81
CA PHE A 227 11.63 12.09 1.72
C PHE A 227 11.58 11.05 0.61
N TYR A 228 12.62 10.97 -0.21
CA TYR A 228 12.63 10.12 -1.39
C TYR A 228 13.86 9.22 -1.43
N VAL A 229 13.67 7.99 -1.88
CA VAL A 229 14.74 7.09 -2.30
C VAL A 229 14.46 6.70 -3.75
N ASP A 230 15.43 6.96 -4.62
CA ASP A 230 15.34 6.58 -6.04
C ASP A 230 15.44 5.05 -6.18
N LYS A 231 14.82 4.50 -7.21
CA LYS A 231 14.91 3.06 -7.52
C LYS A 231 16.38 2.66 -7.65
N ILE A 232 16.76 1.62 -6.93
CA ILE A 232 18.11 1.01 -6.98
C ILE A 232 18.12 0.00 -8.12
N ASN A 233 19.14 0.10 -8.99
CA ASN A 233 19.32 -0.80 -10.14
C ASN A 233 20.04 -2.08 -9.74
#